data_fa0b5de5fee96c30095e61b2b5f98f5d
#
_entry.id   fa0b5de5fee96c30095e61b2b5f98f5d
#
_cell.length_a   1.000
_cell.length_b   1.000
_cell.length_c   1.000
_cell.angle_alpha   90.00
_cell.angle_beta   90.00
_cell.angle_gamma   90.00
#
_symmetry.space_group_name_H-M   'P 1'
#
loop_
_entity.id
_entity.type
_entity.pdbx_description
1 polymer ?
#
loop_
_entity_poly.entity_id
_entity_poly.type
_entity_poly.pdbx_seq_one_letter_code
_entity_poly.pdbx_strand_id
1 'polypeptide(L)'
;MSKEKFERTKPHVNVGTIGHVDHGKTTLTAAITKVAAAKGLASFMAYDQIDKAPEERERGITIATAHVEYQTANRHYAHVDCPGHADYVKNMITGAAQMDGAILVVSAADGPMPQTPEHTLLARQVGVPYIVVYMNKCDMVDDKELLDLVELEVRELLTKYQFPGDKTPIVRGSALKALEGDKGDLGEPSIGRLMEAIDSYIPTPKRATDKPFLMPVEDVFSISGRGTVATGRVERGIIKVGEEVEIVGLRATTKTVVTGVEMFRKLLDEGQAGDNIGALLRGLKREEVERGQVLAKPGSITPHTKFKAEVYVLTKEEGGRHTPFFNGYRPQFYFRTTDVTGSVQLPAGVEMVMPGDNIGMEVTLITPIAMEKELRFAIREGGRTVGAGVVAEVIE
;
A
#
# COMPACT_ATOMS: atom_id res chain seq x y z
N MET A 1 2.72 11.41 -31.18
CA MET A 1 2.86 12.55 -30.26
C MET A 1 3.96 12.22 -29.28
N SER A 2 4.90 13.12 -29.03
CA SER A 2 5.90 12.95 -27.98
C SER A 2 5.19 12.97 -26.62
N LYS A 3 5.52 12.04 -25.72
CA LYS A 3 4.99 12.06 -24.35
C LYS A 3 5.52 13.31 -23.65
N GLU A 4 4.67 13.87 -22.80
CA GLU A 4 5.02 14.99 -21.92
C GLU A 4 6.08 14.56 -20.91
N LYS A 5 6.98 15.50 -20.54
CA LYS A 5 7.97 15.27 -19.49
C LYS A 5 7.39 15.64 -18.14
N PHE A 6 7.63 14.81 -17.12
CA PHE A 6 7.23 15.12 -15.74
C PHE A 6 8.19 16.16 -15.14
N GLU A 7 7.65 17.24 -14.62
CA GLU A 7 8.42 18.28 -13.91
C GLU A 7 8.19 18.18 -12.40
N ARG A 8 9.27 18.03 -11.64
CA ARG A 8 9.25 17.98 -10.17
C ARG A 8 9.19 19.39 -9.58
N THR A 9 8.01 20.00 -9.59
CA THR A 9 7.83 21.37 -9.06
C THR A 9 7.42 21.41 -7.58
N LYS A 10 6.96 20.27 -7.03
CA LYS A 10 6.44 20.14 -5.66
C LYS A 10 6.95 18.87 -5.00
N PRO A 11 7.04 18.83 -3.65
CA PRO A 11 7.31 17.59 -2.92
C PRO A 11 6.28 16.51 -3.28
N HIS A 12 6.76 15.28 -3.49
CA HIS A 12 5.92 14.13 -3.84
C HIS A 12 5.61 13.29 -2.61
N VAL A 13 4.31 12.99 -2.41
CA VAL A 13 3.81 12.19 -1.29
C VAL A 13 2.88 11.11 -1.82
N ASN A 14 3.05 9.88 -1.33
CA ASN A 14 2.17 8.76 -1.65
C ASN A 14 1.12 8.61 -0.55
N VAL A 15 -0.14 8.69 -0.93
CA VAL A 15 -1.28 8.42 -0.03
C VAL A 15 -2.16 7.35 -0.64
N GLY A 16 -3.12 6.83 0.11
CA GLY A 16 -4.11 5.93 -0.47
C GLY A 16 -5.27 5.68 0.46
N THR A 17 -6.36 5.17 -0.11
CA THR A 17 -7.58 4.83 0.61
C THR A 17 -7.55 3.40 1.11
N ILE A 18 -7.85 3.21 2.39
CA ILE A 18 -8.04 1.92 3.06
C ILE A 18 -9.38 1.92 3.81
N GLY A 19 -9.88 0.76 4.17
CA GLY A 19 -11.14 0.61 4.92
C GLY A 19 -12.05 -0.47 4.34
N HIS A 20 -13.21 -0.67 4.95
CA HIS A 20 -14.14 -1.74 4.61
C HIS A 20 -14.67 -1.62 3.17
N VAL A 21 -15.13 -2.74 2.60
CA VAL A 21 -15.90 -2.76 1.34
C VAL A 21 -17.14 -1.88 1.49
N ASP A 22 -17.59 -1.24 0.42
CA ASP A 22 -18.77 -0.35 0.37
C ASP A 22 -18.74 0.91 1.27
N HIS A 23 -17.64 1.19 1.97
CA HIS A 23 -17.46 2.46 2.69
C HIS A 23 -17.18 3.66 1.78
N GLY A 24 -17.01 3.44 0.46
CA GLY A 24 -16.92 4.49 -0.56
C GLY A 24 -15.50 4.99 -0.83
N LYS A 25 -14.47 4.12 -0.73
CA LYS A 25 -13.08 4.45 -1.02
C LYS A 25 -12.88 4.97 -2.46
N THR A 26 -13.32 4.20 -3.44
CA THR A 26 -13.22 4.56 -4.87
C THR A 26 -14.05 5.78 -5.21
N THR A 27 -15.24 5.93 -4.60
CA THR A 27 -16.06 7.14 -4.73
C THR A 27 -15.34 8.37 -4.19
N LEU A 28 -14.65 8.24 -3.04
CA LEU A 28 -13.84 9.31 -2.47
C LEU A 28 -12.66 9.66 -3.38
N THR A 29 -11.97 8.67 -3.92
CA THR A 29 -10.87 8.86 -4.87
C THR A 29 -11.34 9.62 -6.12
N ALA A 30 -12.51 9.26 -6.68
CA ALA A 30 -13.11 9.98 -7.80
C ALA A 30 -13.49 11.42 -7.43
N ALA A 31 -14.08 11.64 -6.23
CA ALA A 31 -14.45 12.97 -5.73
C ALA A 31 -13.22 13.88 -5.55
N ILE A 32 -12.11 13.34 -5.01
CA ILE A 32 -10.84 14.07 -4.88
C ILE A 32 -10.35 14.54 -6.25
N THR A 33 -10.29 13.64 -7.23
CA THR A 33 -9.83 14.00 -8.58
C THR A 33 -10.75 15.01 -9.25
N LYS A 34 -12.06 14.94 -9.03
CA LYS A 34 -13.04 15.91 -9.55
C LYS A 34 -12.84 17.31 -8.97
N VAL A 35 -12.77 17.40 -7.64
CA VAL A 35 -12.59 18.69 -6.94
C VAL A 35 -11.22 19.30 -7.27
N ALA A 36 -10.17 18.49 -7.38
CA ALA A 36 -8.86 18.96 -7.81
C ALA A 36 -8.84 19.40 -9.28
N ALA A 37 -9.52 18.68 -10.18
CA ALA A 37 -9.64 19.04 -11.59
C ALA A 37 -10.37 20.38 -11.79
N ALA A 38 -11.41 20.67 -11.00
CA ALA A 38 -12.09 21.96 -11.04
C ALA A 38 -11.17 23.16 -10.68
N LYS A 39 -10.06 22.89 -10.00
CA LYS A 39 -9.01 23.86 -9.65
C LYS A 39 -7.79 23.81 -10.61
N GLY A 40 -7.84 22.99 -11.66
CA GLY A 40 -6.69 22.78 -12.57
C GLY A 40 -5.52 22.00 -11.94
N LEU A 41 -5.77 21.24 -10.87
CA LEU A 41 -4.76 20.55 -10.06
C LEU A 41 -4.76 19.01 -10.26
N ALA A 42 -5.60 18.50 -11.15
CA ALA A 42 -5.68 17.09 -11.55
C ALA A 42 -6.38 16.93 -12.90
N SER A 43 -6.31 15.72 -13.45
CA SER A 43 -7.27 15.25 -14.45
C SER A 43 -8.37 14.47 -13.73
N PHE A 44 -9.64 14.79 -14.00
CA PHE A 44 -10.74 14.05 -13.41
C PHE A 44 -10.72 12.59 -13.88
N MET A 45 -10.82 11.67 -12.94
CA MET A 45 -11.02 10.24 -13.19
C MET A 45 -12.36 9.81 -12.60
N ALA A 46 -13.26 9.37 -13.46
CA ALA A 46 -14.55 8.84 -13.05
C ALA A 46 -14.38 7.46 -12.38
N TYR A 47 -15.39 7.04 -11.61
CA TYR A 47 -15.41 5.76 -10.90
C TYR A 47 -15.04 4.57 -11.79
N ASP A 48 -15.67 4.46 -12.96
CA ASP A 48 -15.46 3.42 -13.97
C ASP A 48 -14.09 3.49 -14.68
N GLN A 49 -13.36 4.58 -14.52
CA GLN A 49 -11.98 4.74 -14.98
C GLN A 49 -10.96 4.36 -13.92
N ILE A 50 -11.35 4.33 -12.65
CA ILE A 50 -10.55 3.83 -11.52
C ILE A 50 -10.70 2.30 -11.48
N ASP A 51 -11.92 1.79 -11.33
CA ASP A 51 -12.24 0.36 -11.41
C ASP A 51 -12.46 -0.04 -12.87
N LYS A 52 -11.40 -0.50 -13.53
CA LYS A 52 -11.37 -0.70 -14.99
C LYS A 52 -11.72 -2.11 -15.41
N ALA A 53 -11.41 -3.10 -14.59
CA ALA A 53 -11.61 -4.49 -14.95
C ALA A 53 -13.10 -4.81 -15.10
N PRO A 54 -13.49 -5.62 -16.10
CA PRO A 54 -14.88 -6.04 -16.26
C PRO A 54 -15.48 -6.64 -14.97
N GLU A 55 -14.69 -7.44 -14.24
CA GLU A 55 -15.09 -8.06 -12.98
C GLU A 55 -15.30 -7.05 -11.85
N GLU A 56 -14.50 -5.97 -11.81
CA GLU A 56 -14.67 -4.87 -10.84
C GLU A 56 -16.00 -4.14 -11.07
N ARG A 57 -16.31 -3.86 -12.33
CA ARG A 57 -17.56 -3.19 -12.73
C ARG A 57 -18.79 -4.05 -12.48
N GLU A 58 -18.72 -5.35 -12.81
CA GLU A 58 -19.83 -6.28 -12.62
C GLU A 58 -20.16 -6.49 -11.14
N ARG A 59 -19.14 -6.59 -10.30
CA ARG A 59 -19.28 -6.81 -8.86
C ARG A 59 -19.42 -5.53 -8.04
N GLY A 60 -19.10 -4.37 -8.61
CA GLY A 60 -19.07 -3.09 -7.90
C GLY A 60 -18.00 -2.99 -6.80
N ILE A 61 -16.94 -3.78 -6.91
CA ILE A 61 -15.85 -3.84 -5.90
C ILE A 61 -14.49 -3.67 -6.57
N THR A 62 -13.58 -2.96 -5.92
CA THR A 62 -12.19 -2.85 -6.35
C THR A 62 -11.44 -4.15 -6.07
N ILE A 63 -10.78 -4.69 -7.08
CA ILE A 63 -9.98 -5.93 -7.02
C ILE A 63 -8.49 -5.61 -7.03
N ALA A 64 -8.05 -4.82 -8.00
CA ALA A 64 -6.67 -4.38 -8.15
C ALA A 64 -6.47 -2.97 -7.60
N THR A 65 -5.25 -2.65 -7.17
CA THR A 65 -4.91 -1.28 -6.79
C THR A 65 -4.95 -0.37 -8.02
N ALA A 66 -5.59 0.79 -7.89
CA ALA A 66 -5.58 1.82 -8.91
C ALA A 66 -4.75 3.02 -8.46
N HIS A 67 -4.00 3.62 -9.39
CA HIS A 67 -3.18 4.78 -9.11
C HIS A 67 -3.72 6.01 -9.83
N VAL A 68 -3.95 7.08 -9.07
CA VAL A 68 -4.34 8.39 -9.61
C VAL A 68 -3.37 9.46 -9.11
N GLU A 69 -3.24 10.57 -9.87
CA GLU A 69 -2.43 11.73 -9.47
C GLU A 69 -3.30 12.97 -9.29
N TYR A 70 -2.95 13.78 -8.30
CA TYR A 70 -3.50 15.11 -8.10
C TYR A 70 -2.51 15.99 -7.32
N GLN A 71 -2.81 17.27 -7.25
CA GLN A 71 -1.99 18.24 -6.54
C GLN A 71 -2.81 19.09 -5.58
N THR A 72 -2.11 19.62 -4.58
CA THR A 72 -2.54 20.77 -3.81
C THR A 72 -1.67 21.98 -4.17
N ALA A 73 -1.86 23.11 -3.51
CA ALA A 73 -0.94 24.23 -3.64
C ALA A 73 0.51 23.84 -3.23
N ASN A 74 0.64 22.93 -2.27
CA ASN A 74 1.89 22.61 -1.59
C ASN A 74 2.57 21.33 -2.11
N ARG A 75 1.81 20.34 -2.62
CA ARG A 75 2.31 18.98 -2.87
C ARG A 75 1.74 18.34 -4.12
N HIS A 76 2.49 17.40 -4.66
CA HIS A 76 2.03 16.43 -5.67
C HIS A 76 1.77 15.09 -4.98
N TYR A 77 0.61 14.51 -5.24
CA TYR A 77 0.18 13.24 -4.65
C TYR A 77 0.06 12.14 -5.69
N ALA A 78 0.67 10.99 -5.40
CA ALA A 78 0.24 9.71 -5.96
C ALA A 78 -0.74 9.08 -4.97
N HIS A 79 -1.92 8.73 -5.44
CA HIS A 79 -2.97 8.13 -4.62
C HIS A 79 -3.23 6.71 -5.08
N VAL A 80 -3.15 5.77 -4.14
CA VAL A 80 -3.41 4.34 -4.36
C VAL A 80 -4.80 4.01 -3.82
N ASP A 81 -5.74 3.70 -4.70
CA ASP A 81 -7.04 3.18 -4.29
C ASP A 81 -6.93 1.68 -4.01
N CYS A 82 -7.15 1.28 -2.76
CA CYS A 82 -6.98 -0.11 -2.33
C CYS A 82 -8.31 -0.86 -2.28
N PRO A 83 -8.33 -2.17 -2.62
CA PRO A 83 -9.50 -2.99 -2.45
C PRO A 83 -9.93 -3.07 -0.98
N GLY A 84 -11.24 -3.19 -0.75
CA GLY A 84 -11.82 -3.32 0.60
C GLY A 84 -12.19 -4.74 0.97
N HIS A 85 -12.37 -5.63 0.01
CA HIS A 85 -12.85 -7.00 0.24
C HIS A 85 -11.75 -7.91 0.77
N ALA A 86 -12.09 -8.80 1.71
CA ALA A 86 -11.16 -9.73 2.37
C ALA A 86 -10.37 -10.62 1.39
N ASP A 87 -10.97 -11.03 0.27
CA ASP A 87 -10.29 -11.86 -0.74
C ASP A 87 -9.11 -11.17 -1.43
N TYR A 88 -9.10 -9.82 -1.42
CA TYR A 88 -8.08 -9.02 -2.11
C TYR A 88 -7.09 -8.32 -1.16
N VAL A 89 -7.00 -8.79 0.07
CA VAL A 89 -6.08 -8.25 1.08
C VAL A 89 -4.62 -8.23 0.62
N LYS A 90 -4.19 -9.17 -0.23
CA LYS A 90 -2.86 -9.13 -0.87
C LYS A 90 -2.61 -7.81 -1.60
N ASN A 91 -3.57 -7.38 -2.40
CA ASN A 91 -3.48 -6.14 -3.17
C ASN A 91 -3.55 -4.92 -2.25
N MET A 92 -4.36 -5.00 -1.18
CA MET A 92 -4.39 -3.97 -0.14
C MET A 92 -3.02 -3.84 0.56
N ILE A 93 -2.39 -4.94 0.97
CA ILE A 93 -1.06 -4.93 1.60
C ILE A 93 -0.02 -4.31 0.66
N THR A 94 -0.01 -4.71 -0.61
CA THR A 94 0.90 -4.16 -1.63
C THR A 94 0.68 -2.67 -1.83
N GLY A 95 -0.56 -2.22 -1.91
CA GLY A 95 -0.89 -0.80 -2.02
C GLY A 95 -0.48 -0.01 -0.77
N ALA A 96 -0.81 -0.52 0.42
CA ALA A 96 -0.48 0.13 1.68
C ALA A 96 1.03 0.27 1.91
N ALA A 97 1.82 -0.71 1.50
CA ALA A 97 3.29 -0.66 1.61
C ALA A 97 3.93 0.51 0.83
N GLN A 98 3.20 1.09 -0.13
CA GLN A 98 3.66 2.23 -0.91
C GLN A 98 3.36 3.58 -0.27
N MET A 99 2.48 3.64 0.75
CA MET A 99 1.94 4.87 1.28
C MET A 99 2.88 5.54 2.29
N ASP A 100 2.99 6.85 2.21
CA ASP A 100 3.59 7.71 3.24
C ASP A 100 2.55 8.12 4.29
N GLY A 101 1.27 7.97 3.96
CA GLY A 101 0.12 8.11 4.84
C GLY A 101 -1.13 7.51 4.22
N ALA A 102 -2.07 7.02 5.02
CA ALA A 102 -3.32 6.45 4.56
C ALA A 102 -4.53 7.34 4.88
N ILE A 103 -5.56 7.24 4.06
CA ILE A 103 -6.89 7.78 4.31
C ILE A 103 -7.78 6.60 4.69
N LEU A 104 -8.11 6.49 5.97
CA LEU A 104 -9.05 5.49 6.45
C LEU A 104 -10.48 5.97 6.18
N VAL A 105 -11.20 5.27 5.32
CA VAL A 105 -12.59 5.60 4.98
C VAL A 105 -13.54 4.74 5.81
N VAL A 106 -14.38 5.39 6.61
CA VAL A 106 -15.39 4.75 7.46
C VAL A 106 -16.75 5.32 7.15
N SER A 107 -17.74 4.48 6.91
CA SER A 107 -19.13 4.90 6.75
C SER A 107 -19.71 5.37 8.10
N ALA A 108 -20.26 6.56 8.14
CA ALA A 108 -20.93 7.07 9.33
C ALA A 108 -22.21 6.30 9.69
N ALA A 109 -22.85 5.67 8.69
CA ALA A 109 -24.07 4.90 8.89
C ALA A 109 -23.78 3.50 9.47
N ASP A 110 -22.63 2.91 9.14
CA ASP A 110 -22.29 1.54 9.50
C ASP A 110 -21.25 1.45 10.66
N GLY A 111 -20.48 2.54 10.87
CA GLY A 111 -19.35 2.54 11.80
C GLY A 111 -18.17 1.68 11.32
N PRO A 112 -17.22 1.36 12.23
CA PRO A 112 -16.12 0.45 11.94
C PRO A 112 -16.62 -0.99 11.69
N MET A 113 -16.43 -1.49 10.46
CA MET A 113 -16.82 -2.83 10.02
C MET A 113 -15.59 -3.78 10.00
N PRO A 114 -15.74 -5.10 9.86
CA PRO A 114 -14.66 -6.08 10.08
C PRO A 114 -13.33 -5.80 9.36
N GLN A 115 -13.35 -5.30 8.12
CA GLN A 115 -12.09 -4.95 7.42
C GLN A 115 -11.49 -3.61 7.89
N THR A 116 -12.22 -2.77 8.62
CA THR A 116 -11.67 -1.52 9.15
C THR A 116 -10.53 -1.76 10.14
N PRO A 117 -10.69 -2.60 11.20
CA PRO A 117 -9.59 -2.99 12.07
C PRO A 117 -8.49 -3.76 11.34
N GLU A 118 -8.83 -4.69 10.43
CA GLU A 118 -7.84 -5.47 9.67
C GLU A 118 -6.94 -4.55 8.83
N HIS A 119 -7.52 -3.61 8.08
CA HIS A 119 -6.76 -2.67 7.25
C HIS A 119 -5.92 -1.70 8.08
N THR A 120 -6.43 -1.25 9.23
CA THR A 120 -5.67 -0.39 10.15
C THR A 120 -4.46 -1.12 10.71
N LEU A 121 -4.64 -2.37 11.14
CA LEU A 121 -3.57 -3.24 11.61
C LEU A 121 -2.52 -3.48 10.52
N LEU A 122 -2.95 -3.88 9.32
CA LEU A 122 -2.07 -4.15 8.19
C LEU A 122 -1.28 -2.91 7.77
N ALA A 123 -1.94 -1.73 7.70
CA ALA A 123 -1.25 -0.47 7.43
C ALA A 123 -0.13 -0.22 8.44
N ARG A 124 -0.39 -0.46 9.73
CA ARG A 124 0.65 -0.35 10.78
C ARG A 124 1.80 -1.32 10.55
N GLN A 125 1.50 -2.57 10.20
CA GLN A 125 2.50 -3.63 10.00
C GLN A 125 3.40 -3.37 8.79
N VAL A 126 2.83 -2.92 7.66
CA VAL A 126 3.63 -2.57 6.48
C VAL A 126 4.35 -1.23 6.61
N GLY A 127 4.16 -0.53 7.73
CA GLY A 127 4.91 0.66 8.08
C GLY A 127 4.31 1.99 7.63
N VAL A 128 3.01 2.05 7.34
CA VAL A 128 2.31 3.33 7.12
C VAL A 128 2.39 4.17 8.40
N PRO A 129 3.05 5.33 8.37
CA PRO A 129 3.33 6.07 9.60
C PRO A 129 2.18 6.97 10.07
N TYR A 130 1.31 7.39 9.16
CA TYR A 130 0.24 8.36 9.42
C TYR A 130 -1.09 7.91 8.83
N ILE A 131 -2.19 8.15 9.56
CA ILE A 131 -3.56 7.95 9.08
C ILE A 131 -4.33 9.27 9.24
N VAL A 132 -5.08 9.64 8.22
CA VAL A 132 -6.15 10.65 8.27
C VAL A 132 -7.46 9.92 8.03
N VAL A 133 -8.54 10.28 8.72
CA VAL A 133 -9.83 9.62 8.59
C VAL A 133 -10.79 10.48 7.77
N TYR A 134 -11.47 9.85 6.82
CA TYR A 134 -12.64 10.44 6.17
C TYR A 134 -13.89 9.65 6.59
N MET A 135 -14.70 10.24 7.44
CA MET A 135 -16.00 9.71 7.84
C MET A 135 -17.01 10.02 6.75
N ASN A 136 -17.26 9.03 5.92
CA ASN A 136 -18.09 9.12 4.71
C ASN A 136 -19.56 8.86 4.99
N LYS A 137 -20.43 9.18 4.04
CA LYS A 137 -21.89 8.97 4.11
C LYS A 137 -22.55 9.70 5.29
N CYS A 138 -21.98 10.81 5.77
CA CYS A 138 -22.57 11.59 6.85
C CYS A 138 -23.92 12.21 6.47
N ASP A 139 -24.23 12.29 5.18
CA ASP A 139 -25.54 12.70 4.66
C ASP A 139 -26.68 11.70 4.90
N MET A 140 -26.35 10.46 5.28
CA MET A 140 -27.31 9.41 5.62
C MET A 140 -27.65 9.36 7.11
N VAL A 141 -27.02 10.20 7.94
CA VAL A 141 -27.16 10.21 9.40
C VAL A 141 -27.56 11.60 9.86
N ASP A 142 -28.79 11.75 10.29
CA ASP A 142 -29.32 13.02 10.79
C ASP A 142 -28.94 13.28 12.27
N ASP A 143 -28.67 12.22 13.02
CA ASP A 143 -28.33 12.28 14.43
C ASP A 143 -26.84 12.59 14.64
N LYS A 144 -26.57 13.78 15.25
CA LYS A 144 -25.21 14.21 15.56
C LYS A 144 -24.55 13.35 16.64
N GLU A 145 -25.32 12.86 17.60
CA GLU A 145 -24.78 12.01 18.69
C GLU A 145 -24.26 10.69 18.12
N LEU A 146 -24.93 10.14 17.10
CA LEU A 146 -24.46 8.95 16.39
C LEU A 146 -23.16 9.23 15.62
N LEU A 147 -23.04 10.39 14.97
CA LEU A 147 -21.78 10.78 14.30
C LEU A 147 -20.63 10.92 15.31
N ASP A 148 -20.89 11.47 16.49
CA ASP A 148 -19.89 11.62 17.55
C ASP A 148 -19.49 10.25 18.12
N LEU A 149 -20.41 9.32 18.25
CA LEU A 149 -20.16 7.95 18.69
C LEU A 149 -19.26 7.19 17.71
N VAL A 150 -19.58 7.24 16.42
CA VAL A 150 -18.76 6.62 15.36
C VAL A 150 -17.33 7.21 15.35
N GLU A 151 -17.21 8.52 15.54
CA GLU A 151 -15.91 9.17 15.64
C GLU A 151 -15.10 8.65 16.84
N LEU A 152 -15.75 8.46 17.99
CA LEU A 152 -15.12 7.92 19.20
C LEU A 152 -14.63 6.50 18.96
N GLU A 153 -15.45 5.63 18.38
CA GLU A 153 -15.09 4.25 18.05
C GLU A 153 -13.87 4.19 17.11
N VAL A 154 -13.82 5.07 16.10
CA VAL A 154 -12.68 5.16 15.19
C VAL A 154 -11.41 5.61 15.93
N ARG A 155 -11.50 6.57 16.86
CA ARG A 155 -10.36 7.01 17.67
C ARG A 155 -9.83 5.92 18.58
N GLU A 156 -10.71 5.16 19.23
CA GLU A 156 -10.38 3.99 20.03
C GLU A 156 -9.68 2.90 19.20
N LEU A 157 -10.22 2.62 17.99
CA LEU A 157 -9.63 1.68 17.05
C LEU A 157 -8.20 2.10 16.65
N LEU A 158 -7.99 3.36 16.29
CA LEU A 158 -6.68 3.89 15.93
C LEU A 158 -5.69 3.76 17.10
N THR A 159 -6.13 4.10 18.31
CA THR A 159 -5.31 3.99 19.52
C THR A 159 -4.92 2.55 19.82
N LYS A 160 -5.85 1.61 19.67
CA LYS A 160 -5.61 0.17 19.82
C LYS A 160 -4.48 -0.32 18.88
N TYR A 161 -4.42 0.20 17.65
CA TYR A 161 -3.38 -0.17 16.68
C TYR A 161 -2.20 0.80 16.65
N GLN A 162 -1.98 1.52 17.77
CA GLN A 162 -0.80 2.39 17.98
C GLN A 162 -0.70 3.58 17.02
N PHE A 163 -1.81 4.06 16.50
CA PHE A 163 -1.90 5.37 15.88
C PHE A 163 -2.40 6.39 16.93
N PRO A 164 -2.03 7.67 16.81
CA PRO A 164 -2.43 8.68 17.80
C PRO A 164 -3.90 9.09 17.62
N GLY A 165 -4.83 8.24 18.07
CA GLY A 165 -6.29 8.39 17.85
C GLY A 165 -6.83 9.79 18.21
N ASP A 166 -6.39 10.36 19.35
CA ASP A 166 -6.82 11.70 19.80
C ASP A 166 -6.36 12.84 18.87
N LYS A 167 -5.19 12.65 18.21
CA LYS A 167 -4.58 13.68 17.34
C LYS A 167 -4.86 13.47 15.86
N THR A 168 -5.36 12.30 15.50
CA THR A 168 -5.67 11.98 14.09
C THR A 168 -6.80 12.86 13.58
N PRO A 169 -6.61 13.60 12.47
CA PRO A 169 -7.68 14.36 11.85
C PRO A 169 -8.80 13.43 11.35
N ILE A 170 -10.04 13.78 11.70
CA ILE A 170 -11.24 13.12 11.20
C ILE A 170 -12.08 14.16 10.48
N VAL A 171 -12.32 13.93 9.18
CA VAL A 171 -13.13 14.82 8.34
C VAL A 171 -14.46 14.14 8.05
N ARG A 172 -15.55 14.81 8.39
CA ARG A 172 -16.93 14.38 8.11
C ARG A 172 -17.37 14.89 6.74
N GLY A 173 -17.95 13.99 5.92
CA GLY A 173 -18.39 14.37 4.59
C GLY A 173 -19.21 13.30 3.88
N SER A 174 -19.55 13.59 2.64
CA SER A 174 -20.18 12.66 1.69
C SER A 174 -19.44 12.73 0.37
N ALA A 175 -18.69 11.66 0.06
CA ALA A 175 -17.96 11.56 -1.19
C ALA A 175 -18.90 11.57 -2.41
N LEU A 176 -20.11 11.01 -2.27
CA LEU A 176 -21.11 10.99 -3.34
C LEU A 176 -21.61 12.42 -3.62
N LYS A 177 -22.02 13.18 -2.59
CA LYS A 177 -22.43 14.57 -2.76
C LYS A 177 -21.33 15.44 -3.37
N ALA A 178 -20.09 15.26 -2.92
CA ALA A 178 -18.95 15.94 -3.51
C ALA A 178 -18.75 15.58 -4.99
N LEU A 179 -18.91 14.27 -5.34
CA LEU A 179 -18.83 13.79 -6.71
C LEU A 179 -19.98 14.32 -7.58
N GLU A 180 -21.16 14.57 -7.01
CA GLU A 180 -22.30 15.22 -7.67
C GLU A 180 -22.15 16.73 -7.81
N GLY A 181 -21.21 17.34 -7.09
CA GLY A 181 -20.91 18.78 -7.16
C GLY A 181 -21.66 19.61 -6.14
N ASP A 182 -22.16 18.99 -5.08
CA ASP A 182 -22.81 19.69 -3.96
C ASP A 182 -21.83 20.63 -3.27
N LYS A 183 -22.25 21.89 -3.10
CA LYS A 183 -21.50 22.96 -2.44
C LYS A 183 -21.79 23.07 -0.94
N GLY A 184 -22.68 22.24 -0.41
CA GLY A 184 -22.96 22.14 1.03
C GLY A 184 -21.75 21.61 1.80
N ASP A 185 -21.75 21.77 3.12
CA ASP A 185 -20.61 21.46 3.99
C ASP A 185 -20.13 20.00 3.89
N LEU A 186 -21.03 19.04 3.67
CA LEU A 186 -20.71 17.63 3.47
C LEU A 186 -20.26 17.28 2.05
N GLY A 187 -20.45 18.15 1.07
CA GLY A 187 -20.08 17.96 -0.34
C GLY A 187 -18.64 18.34 -0.65
N GLU A 188 -18.42 19.12 -1.71
CA GLU A 188 -17.06 19.54 -2.16
C GLU A 188 -16.21 20.20 -1.06
N PRO A 189 -16.78 21.05 -0.13
CA PRO A 189 -15.97 21.60 0.96
C PRO A 189 -15.34 20.54 1.87
N SER A 190 -15.99 19.38 2.08
CA SER A 190 -15.43 18.28 2.87
C SER A 190 -14.18 17.70 2.23
N ILE A 191 -14.14 17.62 0.91
CA ILE A 191 -12.93 17.20 0.16
C ILE A 191 -11.81 18.23 0.34
N GLY A 192 -12.16 19.53 0.33
CA GLY A 192 -11.20 20.59 0.63
C GLY A 192 -10.55 20.42 2.01
N ARG A 193 -11.36 20.20 3.05
CA ARG A 193 -10.87 19.93 4.42
C ARG A 193 -10.02 18.67 4.50
N LEU A 194 -10.38 17.61 3.77
CA LEU A 194 -9.57 16.39 3.71
C LEU A 194 -8.19 16.69 3.12
N MET A 195 -8.13 17.43 2.02
CA MET A 195 -6.86 17.79 1.38
C MET A 195 -5.98 18.65 2.29
N GLU A 196 -6.57 19.62 3.03
CA GLU A 196 -5.87 20.41 4.03
C GLU A 196 -5.36 19.55 5.20
N ALA A 197 -6.17 18.59 5.66
CA ALA A 197 -5.76 17.64 6.71
C ALA A 197 -4.59 16.77 6.26
N ILE A 198 -4.58 16.26 5.04
CA ILE A 198 -3.48 15.48 4.47
C ILE A 198 -2.22 16.33 4.34
N ASP A 199 -2.35 17.57 3.81
CA ASP A 199 -1.23 18.49 3.65
C ASP A 199 -0.56 18.87 4.97
N SER A 200 -1.35 19.05 6.03
CA SER A 200 -0.85 19.51 7.33
C SER A 200 -0.40 18.38 8.25
N TYR A 201 -1.07 17.24 8.24
CA TYR A 201 -0.83 16.17 9.20
C TYR A 201 0.22 15.14 8.73
N ILE A 202 0.26 14.82 7.42
CA ILE A 202 1.27 13.92 6.87
C ILE A 202 2.51 14.74 6.52
N PRO A 203 3.67 14.54 7.19
CA PRO A 203 4.88 15.31 6.88
C PRO A 203 5.43 14.93 5.51
N THR A 204 6.20 15.81 4.89
CA THR A 204 6.96 15.46 3.68
C THR A 204 7.97 14.38 4.00
N PRO A 205 7.91 13.21 3.33
CA PRO A 205 8.76 12.08 3.66
C PRO A 205 10.24 12.37 3.35
N LYS A 206 11.13 11.91 4.22
CA LYS A 206 12.57 11.88 3.92
C LYS A 206 12.83 10.71 2.99
N ARG A 207 13.39 10.98 1.82
CA ARG A 207 13.68 9.96 0.80
C ARG A 207 15.12 9.47 0.91
N ALA A 208 15.32 8.16 0.94
CA ALA A 208 16.64 7.52 0.99
C ALA A 208 17.26 7.46 -0.42
N THR A 209 17.55 8.62 -1.02
CA THR A 209 18.11 8.72 -2.37
C THR A 209 19.60 8.41 -2.45
N ASP A 210 20.30 8.44 -1.33
CA ASP A 210 21.73 8.13 -1.15
C ASP A 210 22.05 6.63 -1.09
N LYS A 211 21.02 5.78 -0.91
CA LYS A 211 21.16 4.32 -0.88
C LYS A 211 21.17 3.72 -2.30
N PRO A 212 21.69 2.48 -2.47
CA PRO A 212 21.56 1.76 -3.74
C PRO A 212 20.09 1.62 -4.17
N PHE A 213 19.82 1.80 -5.46
CA PHE A 213 18.46 1.68 -6.02
C PHE A 213 17.82 0.33 -5.70
N LEU A 214 16.55 0.37 -5.30
CA LEU A 214 15.70 -0.80 -5.13
C LEU A 214 14.24 -0.43 -5.37
N MET A 215 13.56 -1.23 -6.21
CA MET A 215 12.14 -1.09 -6.52
C MET A 215 11.48 -2.48 -6.53
N PRO A 216 10.57 -2.78 -5.59
CA PRO A 216 9.72 -3.97 -5.67
C PRO A 216 8.83 -3.93 -6.92
N VAL A 217 8.74 -5.05 -7.63
CA VAL A 217 7.86 -5.19 -8.79
C VAL A 217 6.44 -5.47 -8.34
N GLU A 218 5.51 -4.62 -8.74
CA GLU A 218 4.08 -4.74 -8.43
C GLU A 218 3.30 -5.35 -9.57
N ASP A 219 3.58 -4.90 -10.78
CA ASP A 219 2.94 -5.41 -11.99
C ASP A 219 3.90 -5.36 -13.18
N VAL A 220 3.59 -6.17 -14.20
CA VAL A 220 4.41 -6.30 -15.41
C VAL A 220 3.53 -6.23 -16.65
N PHE A 221 3.85 -5.32 -17.55
CA PHE A 221 3.12 -5.10 -18.79
C PHE A 221 4.03 -5.27 -20.01
N SER A 222 3.45 -5.75 -21.11
CA SER A 222 4.09 -5.67 -22.42
C SER A 222 3.51 -4.50 -23.21
N ILE A 223 4.39 -3.66 -23.73
CA ILE A 223 3.99 -2.56 -24.63
C ILE A 223 4.48 -2.90 -26.03
N SER A 224 3.54 -3.07 -26.98
CA SER A 224 3.87 -3.37 -28.36
C SER A 224 4.88 -2.37 -28.95
N GLY A 225 6.00 -2.88 -29.50
CA GLY A 225 7.06 -2.09 -30.09
C GLY A 225 8.00 -1.39 -29.09
N ARG A 226 7.77 -1.51 -27.75
CA ARG A 226 8.61 -0.88 -26.72
C ARG A 226 9.26 -1.87 -25.75
N GLY A 227 8.63 -3.02 -25.49
CA GLY A 227 9.15 -4.07 -24.61
C GLY A 227 8.37 -4.25 -23.32
N THR A 228 9.04 -4.83 -22.34
CA THR A 228 8.47 -5.13 -21.01
C THR A 228 8.65 -3.95 -20.06
N VAL A 229 7.60 -3.60 -19.34
CA VAL A 229 7.58 -2.56 -18.32
C VAL A 229 7.27 -3.20 -16.98
N ALA A 230 8.14 -3.03 -16.00
CA ALA A 230 7.88 -3.36 -14.61
C ALA A 230 7.46 -2.08 -13.86
N THR A 231 6.36 -2.15 -13.14
CA THR A 231 5.89 -1.02 -12.30
C THR A 231 6.14 -1.28 -10.84
N GLY A 232 6.34 -0.22 -10.09
CA GLY A 232 6.49 -0.27 -8.65
C GLY A 232 6.85 1.09 -8.06
N ARG A 233 6.81 1.17 -6.73
CA ARG A 233 7.35 2.31 -6.00
C ARG A 233 8.85 2.12 -5.77
N VAL A 234 9.65 3.12 -6.09
CA VAL A 234 11.07 3.13 -5.72
C VAL A 234 11.19 3.19 -4.20
N GLU A 235 11.66 2.10 -3.59
CA GLU A 235 11.82 2.00 -2.13
C GLU A 235 12.98 2.87 -1.65
N ARG A 236 14.10 2.85 -2.39
CA ARG A 236 15.31 3.64 -2.10
C ARG A 236 16.15 3.87 -3.34
N GLY A 237 17.05 4.82 -3.27
CA GLY A 237 18.01 5.16 -4.32
C GLY A 237 17.42 5.93 -5.48
N ILE A 238 18.17 5.97 -6.56
CA ILE A 238 17.85 6.63 -7.83
C ILE A 238 18.16 5.66 -8.95
N ILE A 239 17.33 5.65 -10.00
CA ILE A 239 17.55 4.94 -11.25
C ILE A 239 17.48 5.90 -12.42
N LYS A 240 18.49 5.88 -13.30
CA LYS A 240 18.54 6.70 -14.52
C LYS A 240 18.30 5.84 -15.74
N VAL A 241 17.78 6.47 -16.78
CA VAL A 241 17.68 5.84 -18.10
C VAL A 241 19.09 5.48 -18.57
N GLY A 242 19.27 4.22 -19.03
CA GLY A 242 20.56 3.68 -19.48
C GLY A 242 21.32 2.88 -18.40
N GLU A 243 20.89 2.89 -17.14
CA GLU A 243 21.55 2.12 -16.08
C GLU A 243 21.18 0.63 -16.10
N GLU A 244 22.16 -0.18 -15.71
CA GLU A 244 21.98 -1.64 -15.50
C GLU A 244 21.32 -1.90 -14.14
N VAL A 245 20.37 -2.84 -14.12
CA VAL A 245 19.72 -3.35 -12.92
C VAL A 245 19.73 -4.88 -12.91
N GLU A 246 19.65 -5.43 -11.71
CA GLU A 246 19.37 -6.85 -11.48
C GLU A 246 17.90 -7.04 -11.10
N ILE A 247 17.34 -8.14 -11.59
CA ILE A 247 16.02 -8.65 -11.21
C ILE A 247 16.27 -9.78 -10.22
N VAL A 248 15.90 -9.56 -8.96
CA VAL A 248 16.29 -10.43 -7.84
C VAL A 248 15.05 -11.02 -7.15
N GLY A 249 15.12 -12.29 -6.78
CA GLY A 249 14.09 -13.04 -6.07
C GLY A 249 13.25 -13.94 -6.97
N LEU A 250 12.59 -14.92 -6.36
CA LEU A 250 11.72 -15.95 -6.93
C LEU A 250 12.43 -16.89 -7.92
N ARG A 251 13.31 -16.37 -8.76
CA ARG A 251 14.08 -17.08 -9.80
C ARG A 251 15.56 -16.72 -9.74
N ALA A 252 16.34 -17.33 -10.62
CA ALA A 252 17.74 -16.95 -10.80
C ALA A 252 17.84 -15.46 -11.16
N THR A 253 18.77 -14.76 -10.51
CA THR A 253 19.02 -13.33 -10.75
C THR A 253 19.42 -13.09 -12.19
N THR A 254 18.78 -12.14 -12.86
CA THR A 254 19.08 -11.73 -14.24
C THR A 254 19.42 -10.25 -14.29
N LYS A 255 20.18 -9.85 -15.32
CA LYS A 255 20.56 -8.45 -15.55
C LYS A 255 19.85 -7.88 -16.76
N THR A 256 19.51 -6.60 -16.69
CA THR A 256 18.96 -5.86 -17.81
C THR A 256 19.32 -4.38 -17.70
N VAL A 257 18.96 -3.60 -18.71
CA VAL A 257 19.13 -2.15 -18.74
C VAL A 257 17.79 -1.45 -18.77
N VAL A 258 17.61 -0.44 -17.94
CA VAL A 258 16.44 0.43 -17.94
C VAL A 258 16.55 1.38 -19.13
N THR A 259 15.67 1.25 -20.11
CA THR A 259 15.68 2.07 -21.35
C THR A 259 14.72 3.24 -21.32
N GLY A 260 13.89 3.31 -20.29
CA GLY A 260 12.95 4.42 -20.06
C GLY A 260 12.35 4.35 -18.68
N VAL A 261 12.02 5.51 -18.14
CA VAL A 261 11.33 5.66 -16.85
C VAL A 261 10.12 6.55 -17.08
N GLU A 262 8.95 6.11 -16.59
CA GLU A 262 7.70 6.85 -16.73
C GLU A 262 6.98 6.91 -15.39
N MET A 263 6.30 8.03 -15.13
CA MET A 263 5.38 8.19 -14.01
C MET A 263 4.11 8.88 -14.50
N PHE A 264 2.93 8.31 -14.23
CA PHE A 264 1.64 8.81 -14.72
C PHE A 264 1.62 9.11 -16.23
N ARG A 265 2.22 8.21 -17.05
CA ARG A 265 2.37 8.32 -18.51
C ARG A 265 3.26 9.47 -19.00
N LYS A 266 3.94 10.19 -18.11
CA LYS A 266 4.93 11.21 -18.42
C LYS A 266 6.35 10.62 -18.33
N LEU A 267 7.26 11.10 -19.18
CA LEU A 267 8.65 10.65 -19.20
C LEU A 267 9.45 11.27 -18.05
N LEU A 268 10.35 10.48 -17.48
CA LEU A 268 11.32 10.91 -16.49
C LEU A 268 12.74 10.60 -17.00
N ASP A 269 13.70 11.46 -16.70
CA ASP A 269 15.13 11.18 -16.92
C ASP A 269 15.64 10.20 -15.84
N GLU A 270 15.08 10.29 -14.63
CA GLU A 270 15.40 9.43 -13.49
C GLU A 270 14.19 9.21 -12.59
N GLY A 271 14.11 8.02 -11.98
CA GLY A 271 13.19 7.70 -10.88
C GLY A 271 13.94 7.72 -9.56
N GLN A 272 13.37 8.32 -8.53
CA GLN A 272 13.96 8.41 -7.20
C GLN A 272 13.09 7.79 -6.12
N ALA A 273 13.67 7.50 -4.96
CA ALA A 273 12.96 6.98 -3.79
C ALA A 273 11.65 7.73 -3.55
N GLY A 274 10.55 6.98 -3.45
CA GLY A 274 9.19 7.49 -3.30
C GLY A 274 8.39 7.60 -4.60
N ASP A 275 9.01 7.60 -5.78
CA ASP A 275 8.28 7.65 -7.05
C ASP A 275 7.60 6.32 -7.37
N ASN A 276 6.38 6.38 -7.89
CA ASN A 276 5.70 5.23 -8.49
C ASN A 276 6.00 5.24 -9.99
N ILE A 277 6.88 4.38 -10.44
CA ILE A 277 7.38 4.39 -11.82
C ILE A 277 7.07 3.12 -12.59
N GLY A 278 7.03 3.25 -13.90
CA GLY A 278 7.19 2.16 -14.84
C GLY A 278 8.60 2.19 -15.43
N ALA A 279 9.38 1.15 -15.18
CA ALA A 279 10.72 0.98 -15.75
C ALA A 279 10.63 0.11 -17.00
N LEU A 280 11.04 0.65 -18.14
CA LEU A 280 11.11 -0.08 -19.41
C LEU A 280 12.41 -0.89 -19.45
N LEU A 281 12.30 -2.21 -19.57
CA LEU A 281 13.41 -3.16 -19.48
C LEU A 281 13.82 -3.67 -20.87
N ARG A 282 15.13 -3.70 -21.14
CA ARG A 282 15.68 -4.12 -22.44
C ARG A 282 15.70 -5.63 -22.56
N GLY A 283 15.20 -6.17 -23.69
CA GLY A 283 15.45 -7.55 -24.13
C GLY A 283 14.77 -8.62 -23.28
N LEU A 284 13.83 -8.26 -22.40
CA LEU A 284 13.09 -9.19 -21.57
C LEU A 284 11.67 -9.37 -22.08
N LYS A 285 11.18 -10.58 -21.99
CA LYS A 285 9.77 -10.91 -22.19
C LYS A 285 9.01 -10.70 -20.87
N ARG A 286 7.69 -10.53 -20.96
CA ARG A 286 6.85 -10.34 -19.77
C ARG A 286 6.97 -11.50 -18.77
N GLU A 287 7.11 -12.73 -19.26
CA GLU A 287 7.18 -13.97 -18.45
C GLU A 287 8.51 -14.12 -17.70
N GLU A 288 9.51 -13.30 -18.02
CA GLU A 288 10.83 -13.31 -17.36
C GLU A 288 10.89 -12.39 -16.14
N VAL A 289 9.87 -11.54 -15.96
CA VAL A 289 9.73 -10.66 -14.80
C VAL A 289 8.36 -10.90 -14.18
N GLU A 290 8.30 -10.99 -12.86
CA GLU A 290 7.05 -11.21 -12.16
C GLU A 290 6.93 -10.38 -10.88
N ARG A 291 5.69 -10.17 -10.46
CA ARG A 291 5.37 -9.54 -9.18
C ARG A 291 6.07 -10.29 -8.04
N GLY A 292 6.68 -9.53 -7.13
CA GLY A 292 7.41 -10.09 -5.98
C GLY A 292 8.92 -10.12 -6.13
N GLN A 293 9.43 -10.01 -7.36
CA GLN A 293 10.84 -9.72 -7.58
C GLN A 293 11.13 -8.25 -7.27
N VAL A 294 12.40 -7.90 -7.18
CA VAL A 294 12.84 -6.51 -7.09
C VAL A 294 13.77 -6.14 -8.24
N LEU A 295 13.67 -4.92 -8.74
CA LEU A 295 14.72 -4.30 -9.54
C LEU A 295 15.68 -3.62 -8.58
N ALA A 296 16.96 -3.93 -8.68
CA ALA A 296 17.97 -3.41 -7.76
C ALA A 296 19.26 -3.02 -8.50
N LYS A 297 20.03 -2.13 -7.89
CA LYS A 297 21.41 -1.86 -8.34
C LYS A 297 22.21 -3.17 -8.28
N PRO A 298 22.98 -3.52 -9.32
CA PRO A 298 23.71 -4.76 -9.36
C PRO A 298 24.55 -5.01 -8.09
N GLY A 299 24.39 -6.21 -7.51
CA GLY A 299 25.11 -6.65 -6.31
C GLY A 299 24.66 -5.98 -4.99
N SER A 300 23.58 -5.20 -4.98
CA SER A 300 23.14 -4.48 -3.77
C SER A 300 22.19 -5.26 -2.87
N ILE A 301 21.58 -6.30 -3.36
CA ILE A 301 20.71 -7.25 -2.62
C ILE A 301 20.79 -8.62 -3.24
N THR A 302 20.60 -9.65 -2.43
CA THR A 302 20.66 -11.07 -2.84
C THR A 302 19.36 -11.79 -2.47
N PRO A 303 18.99 -12.86 -3.21
CA PRO A 303 17.85 -13.70 -2.85
C PRO A 303 18.23 -14.68 -1.74
N HIS A 304 17.32 -14.90 -0.80
CA HIS A 304 17.53 -15.78 0.36
C HIS A 304 16.29 -16.61 0.66
N THR A 305 16.51 -17.80 1.22
CA THR A 305 15.43 -18.69 1.64
C THR A 305 15.35 -18.85 3.15
N LYS A 306 16.42 -18.58 3.89
CA LYS A 306 16.51 -18.86 5.32
C LYS A 306 16.92 -17.65 6.14
N PHE A 307 16.17 -17.36 7.21
CA PHE A 307 16.42 -16.21 8.06
C PHE A 307 15.92 -16.43 9.49
N LYS A 308 16.47 -15.65 10.44
CA LYS A 308 15.88 -15.48 11.78
C LYS A 308 14.97 -14.26 11.79
N ALA A 309 13.89 -14.39 12.50
CA ALA A 309 12.86 -13.35 12.63
C ALA A 309 12.50 -13.09 14.10
N GLU A 310 12.19 -11.84 14.40
CA GLU A 310 11.44 -11.47 15.59
C GLU A 310 9.98 -11.29 15.17
N VAL A 311 9.07 -12.02 15.82
CA VAL A 311 7.66 -12.11 15.43
C VAL A 311 6.76 -11.84 16.62
N TYR A 312 5.73 -11.03 16.38
CA TYR A 312 4.57 -10.90 17.24
C TYR A 312 3.40 -11.69 16.68
N VAL A 313 2.81 -12.57 17.47
CA VAL A 313 1.66 -13.39 17.08
C VAL A 313 0.39 -12.70 17.58
N LEU A 314 -0.51 -12.37 16.63
CA LEU A 314 -1.73 -11.64 16.93
C LEU A 314 -2.68 -12.45 17.81
N THR A 315 -3.29 -11.77 18.78
CA THR A 315 -4.35 -12.36 19.63
C THR A 315 -5.64 -12.56 18.85
N LYS A 316 -6.57 -13.31 19.42
CA LYS A 316 -7.93 -13.50 18.87
C LYS A 316 -8.67 -12.16 18.74
N GLU A 317 -8.53 -11.29 19.74
CA GLU A 317 -9.14 -9.95 19.79
C GLU A 317 -8.59 -9.01 18.72
N GLU A 318 -7.37 -9.27 18.24
CA GLU A 318 -6.74 -8.58 17.12
C GLU A 318 -7.08 -9.20 15.76
N GLY A 319 -7.96 -10.19 15.72
CA GLY A 319 -8.32 -10.91 14.49
C GLY A 319 -7.37 -12.06 14.13
N GLY A 320 -6.40 -12.35 14.98
CA GLY A 320 -5.40 -13.40 14.81
C GLY A 320 -5.89 -14.81 15.16
N ARG A 321 -4.95 -15.65 15.56
CA ARG A 321 -5.22 -17.04 15.97
C ARG A 321 -5.88 -17.09 17.35
N HIS A 322 -6.61 -18.17 17.60
CA HIS A 322 -7.14 -18.55 18.91
C HIS A 322 -6.49 -19.84 19.47
N THR A 323 -5.62 -20.46 18.69
CA THR A 323 -4.90 -21.68 19.06
C THR A 323 -3.40 -21.48 18.90
N PRO A 324 -2.57 -22.16 19.71
CA PRO A 324 -1.11 -22.11 19.53
C PRO A 324 -0.70 -22.75 18.21
N PHE A 325 0.52 -22.49 17.79
CA PHE A 325 1.20 -23.25 16.75
C PHE A 325 2.49 -23.88 17.28
N PHE A 326 2.94 -24.89 16.58
CA PHE A 326 4.05 -25.74 16.97
C PHE A 326 5.20 -25.67 15.96
N ASN A 327 6.32 -26.29 16.30
CA ASN A 327 7.42 -26.45 15.39
C ASN A 327 6.97 -27.08 14.06
N GLY A 328 7.49 -26.58 12.92
CA GLY A 328 7.05 -27.03 11.61
C GLY A 328 5.80 -26.35 11.06
N TYR A 329 5.26 -25.33 11.75
CA TYR A 329 4.16 -24.51 11.25
C TYR A 329 4.47 -23.91 9.89
N ARG A 330 3.52 -23.92 8.94
CA ARG A 330 3.76 -23.56 7.52
C ARG A 330 2.74 -22.52 7.03
N PRO A 331 2.83 -21.26 7.48
CA PRO A 331 1.99 -20.18 6.98
C PRO A 331 2.55 -19.55 5.71
N GLN A 332 1.85 -18.51 5.23
CA GLN A 332 2.32 -17.61 4.18
C GLN A 332 3.01 -16.39 4.80
N PHE A 333 4.19 -16.06 4.30
CA PHE A 333 4.97 -14.88 4.66
C PHE A 333 4.86 -13.85 3.55
N TYR A 334 4.37 -12.67 3.90
CA TYR A 334 4.15 -11.56 2.97
C TYR A 334 5.28 -10.56 3.07
N PHE A 335 6.09 -10.47 2.01
CA PHE A 335 7.19 -9.53 1.90
C PHE A 335 6.94 -8.59 0.73
N ARG A 336 7.05 -7.28 0.93
CA ARG A 336 6.87 -6.28 -0.13
C ARG A 336 5.61 -6.56 -0.97
N THR A 337 5.80 -7.08 -2.19
CA THR A 337 4.73 -7.34 -3.17
C THR A 337 4.40 -8.82 -3.37
N THR A 338 5.01 -9.72 -2.59
CA THR A 338 4.82 -11.18 -2.73
C THR A 338 4.49 -11.87 -1.42
N ASP A 339 3.93 -13.06 -1.55
CA ASP A 339 3.75 -14.02 -0.46
C ASP A 339 4.44 -15.34 -0.81
N VAL A 340 5.12 -15.92 0.17
CA VAL A 340 5.82 -17.20 0.04
C VAL A 340 5.50 -18.07 1.24
N THR A 341 5.20 -19.34 1.00
CA THR A 341 5.06 -20.33 2.08
C THR A 341 6.42 -20.60 2.72
N GLY A 342 6.46 -20.61 4.04
CA GLY A 342 7.67 -20.94 4.79
C GLY A 342 7.36 -21.86 5.95
N SER A 343 8.35 -22.64 6.39
CA SER A 343 8.29 -23.45 7.60
C SER A 343 8.99 -22.75 8.75
N VAL A 344 8.37 -22.80 9.92
CA VAL A 344 8.87 -22.20 11.16
C VAL A 344 9.61 -23.25 11.97
N GLN A 345 10.80 -22.90 12.45
CA GLN A 345 11.54 -23.65 13.45
C GLN A 345 11.63 -22.82 14.74
N LEU A 346 11.10 -23.35 15.82
CA LEU A 346 11.10 -22.71 17.13
C LEU A 346 12.45 -22.88 17.83
N PRO A 347 12.83 -21.97 18.73
CA PRO A 347 14.02 -22.10 19.54
C PRO A 347 14.02 -23.36 20.42
N ALA A 348 15.19 -23.87 20.76
CA ALA A 348 15.32 -25.00 21.64
C ALA A 348 14.60 -24.75 23.00
N GLY A 349 13.79 -25.72 23.41
CA GLY A 349 12.99 -25.62 24.66
C GLY A 349 11.65 -24.92 24.54
N VAL A 350 11.30 -24.40 23.36
CA VAL A 350 9.96 -23.86 23.06
C VAL A 350 9.16 -24.90 22.31
N GLU A 351 8.13 -25.44 22.96
CA GLU A 351 7.26 -26.45 22.35
C GLU A 351 6.16 -25.83 21.49
N MET A 352 5.60 -24.69 21.92
CA MET A 352 4.51 -24.00 21.23
C MET A 352 4.62 -22.48 21.42
N VAL A 353 3.92 -21.77 20.55
CA VAL A 353 3.77 -20.30 20.59
C VAL A 353 2.29 -19.96 20.70
N MET A 354 1.96 -19.12 21.69
CA MET A 354 0.58 -18.69 21.94
C MET A 354 0.26 -17.39 21.20
N PRO A 355 -1.01 -17.15 20.87
CA PRO A 355 -1.46 -15.81 20.48
C PRO A 355 -1.12 -14.78 21.54
N GLY A 356 -0.51 -13.65 21.14
CA GLY A 356 0.00 -12.60 22.02
C GLY A 356 1.51 -12.69 22.32
N ASP A 357 2.16 -13.79 21.97
CA ASP A 357 3.59 -13.96 22.21
C ASP A 357 4.45 -13.12 21.24
N ASN A 358 5.58 -12.66 21.78
CA ASN A 358 6.73 -12.18 21.00
C ASN A 358 7.79 -13.29 21.01
N ILE A 359 8.25 -13.70 19.82
CA ILE A 359 9.20 -14.80 19.72
C ILE A 359 10.21 -14.63 18.58
N GLY A 360 11.48 -14.95 18.90
CA GLY A 360 12.49 -15.18 17.87
C GLY A 360 12.31 -16.58 17.26
N MET A 361 12.30 -16.71 15.95
CA MET A 361 12.18 -17.98 15.26
C MET A 361 13.01 -18.02 13.98
N GLU A 362 13.37 -19.23 13.56
CA GLU A 362 14.00 -19.45 12.26
C GLU A 362 12.93 -19.81 11.22
N VAL A 363 13.02 -19.22 10.04
CA VAL A 363 12.08 -19.44 8.94
C VAL A 363 12.82 -19.92 7.72
N THR A 364 12.29 -20.96 7.06
CA THR A 364 12.79 -21.45 5.77
C THR A 364 11.66 -21.34 4.74
N LEU A 365 11.86 -20.48 3.74
CA LEU A 365 10.93 -20.26 2.63
C LEU A 365 11.08 -21.34 1.56
N ILE A 366 9.98 -21.66 0.86
CA ILE A 366 10.01 -22.60 -0.26
C ILE A 366 10.60 -21.98 -1.55
N THR A 367 10.69 -20.65 -1.62
CA THR A 367 11.18 -19.91 -2.77
C THR A 367 12.04 -18.74 -2.28
N PRO A 368 13.20 -18.47 -2.92
CA PRO A 368 14.05 -17.36 -2.50
C PRO A 368 13.42 -16.01 -2.81
N ILE A 369 13.55 -15.06 -1.90
CA ILE A 369 13.13 -13.67 -2.08
C ILE A 369 14.30 -12.70 -1.88
N ALA A 370 14.25 -11.54 -2.51
CA ALA A 370 15.19 -10.47 -2.24
C ALA A 370 15.03 -10.00 -0.79
N MET A 371 16.01 -10.30 0.05
CA MET A 371 15.93 -10.15 1.50
C MET A 371 17.12 -9.37 2.07
N GLU A 372 16.87 -8.62 3.11
CA GLU A 372 17.89 -7.93 3.92
C GLU A 372 17.42 -7.83 5.38
N LYS A 373 18.35 -7.57 6.28
CA LYS A 373 18.05 -7.32 7.68
C LYS A 373 17.07 -6.14 7.82
N GLU A 374 16.19 -6.21 8.82
CA GLU A 374 15.13 -5.23 9.13
C GLU A 374 13.97 -5.22 8.12
N LEU A 375 13.94 -6.11 7.12
CA LEU A 375 12.79 -6.26 6.24
C LEU A 375 11.58 -6.76 7.05
N ARG A 376 10.49 -5.99 7.00
CA ARG A 376 9.23 -6.35 7.67
C ARG A 376 8.41 -7.30 6.83
N PHE A 377 7.61 -8.13 7.51
CA PHE A 377 6.68 -9.06 6.87
C PHE A 377 5.45 -9.30 7.73
N ALA A 378 4.37 -9.71 7.07
CA ALA A 378 3.18 -10.22 7.72
C ALA A 378 3.09 -11.74 7.57
N ILE A 379 2.48 -12.42 8.54
CA ILE A 379 2.21 -13.85 8.52
C ILE A 379 0.72 -14.04 8.34
N ARG A 380 0.31 -14.86 7.37
CA ARG A 380 -1.11 -15.11 7.08
C ARG A 380 -1.39 -16.60 7.01
N GLU A 381 -2.58 -16.97 7.46
CA GLU A 381 -3.13 -18.32 7.41
C GLU A 381 -4.64 -18.26 7.15
N GLY A 382 -5.15 -19.07 6.23
CA GLY A 382 -6.59 -19.16 5.96
C GLY A 382 -7.28 -17.82 5.66
N GLY A 383 -6.59 -16.91 4.97
CA GLY A 383 -7.11 -15.58 4.64
C GLY A 383 -7.01 -14.54 5.77
N ARG A 384 -6.45 -14.89 6.94
CA ARG A 384 -6.29 -13.98 8.09
C ARG A 384 -4.83 -13.65 8.36
N THR A 385 -4.57 -12.44 8.81
CA THR A 385 -3.26 -12.07 9.36
C THR A 385 -3.15 -12.61 10.78
N VAL A 386 -2.14 -13.43 11.02
CA VAL A 386 -1.94 -14.12 12.30
C VAL A 386 -0.68 -13.68 13.03
N GLY A 387 0.16 -12.88 12.37
CA GLY A 387 1.36 -12.34 12.99
C GLY A 387 2.05 -11.34 12.10
N ALA A 388 3.01 -10.65 12.66
CA ALA A 388 3.91 -9.75 11.97
C ALA A 388 5.32 -9.89 12.54
N GLY A 389 6.32 -9.66 11.69
CA GLY A 389 7.69 -9.79 12.12
C GLY A 389 8.66 -8.94 11.31
N VAL A 390 9.89 -9.01 11.73
CA VAL A 390 11.03 -8.38 11.08
C VAL A 390 12.16 -9.39 10.92
N VAL A 391 12.88 -9.33 9.81
CA VAL A 391 14.08 -10.13 9.58
C VAL A 391 15.19 -9.63 10.50
N ALA A 392 15.58 -10.43 11.48
CA ALA A 392 16.64 -10.10 12.42
C ALA A 392 18.03 -10.43 11.85
N GLU A 393 18.14 -11.55 11.15
CA GLU A 393 19.37 -12.03 10.54
C GLU A 393 19.04 -12.87 9.30
N VAL A 394 19.76 -12.65 8.20
CA VAL A 394 19.70 -13.48 7.00
C VAL A 394 20.73 -14.60 7.14
N ILE A 395 20.32 -15.85 6.86
CA ILE A 395 21.18 -17.03 7.03
C ILE A 395 21.63 -17.57 5.66
N GLU A 396 20.68 -17.82 4.74
CA GLU A 396 20.92 -18.44 3.44
C GLU A 396 19.96 -17.94 2.36
#